data_c123b36ff25131c8e4dd3d20cfaa6032
#
_entry.id   c123b36ff25131c8e4dd3d20cfaa6032
#
_cell.length_a   1.000
_cell.length_b   1.000
_cell.length_c   1.000
_cell.angle_alpha   90.00
_cell.angle_beta   90.00
_cell.angle_gamma   90.00
#
_symmetry.space_group_name_H-M   'P 1'
#
loop_
_entity.id
_entity.type
_entity.pdbx_description
1 polymer ?
#
loop_
_entity_poly.entity_id
_entity_poly.type
_entity_poly.pdbx_seq_one_letter_code
_entity_poly.pdbx_strand_id
1 'polypeptide(L)'
;MKKVFSLLLVILLSNWAVAQITDYSIFDKKFNFYVANDLGRNGYYDQKPIAELMGTMAEEIGPEFVVATGDIHHFEGVRSVNDPLWMTNYELIYSHPELMIDWFPVLGNHEYRGNTQAVLDYTSISRRWTMPARYYTKAFEDKGTTIRIVWIDTAPMMDKYRNDSATYPDACKQDLQKQLSWIDSVLTSAKEDWIIVAGHHPIYAETSKDDSERLDMQKRLDPILRKHKVDMYICGHI
;
A
#
# COMPACT_ATOMS: atom_id res chain seq x y z
N MET A 1 16.15 44.07 32.63
CA MET A 1 16.84 42.80 32.23
C MET A 1 15.95 41.57 32.10
N LYS A 2 14.69 41.59 32.56
CA LYS A 2 13.78 40.39 32.45
C LYS A 2 13.07 40.23 31.10
N LYS A 3 13.04 41.24 30.22
CA LYS A 3 12.33 41.17 28.92
C LYS A 3 13.17 40.62 27.77
N VAL A 4 14.50 40.61 27.88
CA VAL A 4 15.40 40.10 26.83
C VAL A 4 15.49 38.57 26.86
N PHE A 5 15.32 37.96 28.04
CA PHE A 5 15.38 36.50 28.20
C PHE A 5 14.18 35.74 27.56
N SER A 6 12.98 36.36 27.57
CA SER A 6 11.78 35.76 26.94
C SER A 6 11.84 35.77 25.43
N LEU A 7 12.49 36.73 24.81
CA LEU A 7 12.62 36.80 23.36
C LEU A 7 13.62 35.77 22.80
N LEU A 8 14.70 35.52 23.54
CA LEU A 8 15.68 34.50 23.17
C LEU A 8 15.11 33.07 23.27
N LEU A 9 14.22 32.80 24.23
CA LEU A 9 13.60 31.50 24.39
C LEU A 9 12.61 31.17 23.26
N VAL A 10 11.89 32.17 22.75
CA VAL A 10 10.97 32.02 21.62
C VAL A 10 11.73 31.74 20.32
N ILE A 11 12.90 32.36 20.12
CA ILE A 11 13.75 32.15 18.95
C ILE A 11 14.41 30.75 18.97
N LEU A 12 14.71 30.20 20.15
CA LEU A 12 15.26 28.84 20.29
C LEU A 12 14.22 27.74 20.10
N LEU A 13 12.93 28.02 20.32
CA LEU A 13 11.85 27.04 20.09
C LEU A 13 11.35 27.00 18.64
N SER A 14 11.68 28.00 17.82
CA SER A 14 11.28 28.03 16.39
C SER A 14 12.24 27.31 15.45
N ASN A 15 13.34 26.74 15.93
CA ASN A 15 14.32 26.01 15.10
C ASN A 15 14.25 24.50 15.21
N TRP A 16 13.09 23.95 15.53
CA TRP A 16 12.80 22.57 15.21
C TRP A 16 12.31 22.52 13.75
N ALA A 17 13.19 22.94 12.84
CA ALA A 17 13.03 22.57 11.45
C ALA A 17 13.22 21.05 11.40
N VAL A 18 12.13 20.29 11.26
CA VAL A 18 12.19 18.95 10.72
C VAL A 18 12.98 19.11 9.43
N ALA A 19 14.10 18.42 9.30
CA ALA A 19 14.89 18.42 8.09
C ALA A 19 14.03 17.80 6.99
N GLN A 20 13.29 18.63 6.29
CA GLN A 20 12.54 18.25 5.12
C GLN A 20 13.58 18.04 4.03
N ILE A 21 13.58 16.87 3.40
CA ILE A 21 14.37 16.64 2.19
C ILE A 21 13.85 17.65 1.18
N THR A 22 14.65 18.67 0.87
CA THR A 22 14.29 19.72 -0.09
C THR A 22 15.00 19.54 -1.43
N ASP A 23 15.93 18.62 -1.51
CA ASP A 23 16.66 18.27 -2.71
C ASP A 23 16.26 16.87 -3.19
N TYR A 24 15.41 16.82 -4.21
CA TYR A 24 14.95 15.58 -4.84
C TYR A 24 15.81 15.18 -6.05
N SER A 25 16.88 15.91 -6.36
CA SER A 25 17.76 15.62 -7.51
C SER A 25 18.38 14.22 -7.47
N ILE A 26 18.49 13.62 -6.27
CA ILE A 26 18.95 12.24 -6.10
C ILE A 26 18.03 11.21 -6.78
N PHE A 27 16.77 11.57 -7.04
CA PHE A 27 15.78 10.71 -7.71
C PHE A 27 15.68 11.00 -9.22
N ASP A 28 16.30 12.09 -9.71
CA ASP A 28 16.24 12.46 -11.12
C ASP A 28 16.74 11.33 -12.03
N LYS A 29 15.98 11.05 -13.09
CA LYS A 29 16.27 9.99 -14.08
C LYS A 29 16.41 8.58 -13.51
N LYS A 30 15.87 8.31 -12.33
CA LYS A 30 15.80 6.97 -11.73
C LYS A 30 14.39 6.42 -11.85
N PHE A 31 14.28 5.10 -11.78
CA PHE A 31 13.00 4.42 -11.67
C PHE A 31 12.45 4.63 -10.26
N ASN A 32 11.41 5.43 -10.16
CA ASN A 32 10.76 5.77 -8.89
C ASN A 32 9.32 5.26 -8.88
N PHE A 33 8.85 4.83 -7.74
CA PHE A 33 7.44 4.56 -7.51
C PHE A 33 7.07 4.90 -6.05
N TYR A 34 5.81 5.23 -5.83
CA TYR A 34 5.30 5.45 -4.50
C TYR A 34 4.82 4.14 -3.86
N VAL A 35 4.98 4.04 -2.55
CA VAL A 35 4.29 3.07 -1.70
C VAL A 35 3.36 3.84 -0.77
N ALA A 36 2.09 3.50 -0.80
CA ALA A 36 1.08 4.16 0.01
C ALA A 36 0.15 3.13 0.65
N ASN A 37 -0.22 3.33 1.90
CA ASN A 37 -1.06 2.39 2.65
C ASN A 37 -2.08 3.12 3.52
N ASP A 38 -3.13 2.38 3.94
CA ASP A 38 -4.14 2.87 4.88
C ASP A 38 -4.76 4.22 4.48
N LEU A 39 -4.98 4.40 3.18
CA LEU A 39 -5.19 5.68 2.51
C LEU A 39 -6.56 6.30 2.78
N GLY A 40 -7.58 5.50 3.02
CA GLY A 40 -8.97 5.96 2.97
C GLY A 40 -9.49 6.53 4.28
N ARG A 41 -9.52 7.85 4.41
CA ARG A 41 -10.01 8.55 5.60
C ARG A 41 -11.00 9.67 5.28
N ASN A 42 -11.64 9.64 4.10
CA ASN A 42 -12.57 10.69 3.64
C ASN A 42 -11.98 12.11 3.70
N GLY A 43 -10.67 12.23 3.49
CA GLY A 43 -9.96 13.51 3.54
C GLY A 43 -9.58 13.99 4.94
N TYR A 44 -9.84 13.19 5.99
CA TYR A 44 -9.43 13.47 7.37
C TYR A 44 -8.05 12.85 7.70
N TYR A 45 -7.55 13.12 8.91
CA TYR A 45 -6.30 12.55 9.46
C TYR A 45 -5.09 12.75 8.54
N ASP A 46 -4.90 13.99 8.07
CA ASP A 46 -3.81 14.40 7.17
C ASP A 46 -3.82 13.76 5.77
N GLN A 47 -4.87 13.02 5.39
CA GLN A 47 -4.96 12.39 4.08
C GLN A 47 -4.81 13.40 2.93
N LYS A 48 -5.51 14.57 3.00
CA LYS A 48 -5.41 15.61 1.97
C LYS A 48 -4.04 16.27 1.91
N PRO A 49 -3.45 16.75 3.03
CA PRO A 49 -2.09 17.28 3.03
C PRO A 49 -1.04 16.31 2.50
N ILE A 50 -1.16 15.01 2.83
CA ILE A 50 -0.26 13.98 2.32
C ILE A 50 -0.44 13.79 0.80
N ALA A 51 -1.67 13.73 0.31
CA ALA A 51 -1.95 13.60 -1.11
C ALA A 51 -1.43 14.79 -1.93
N GLU A 52 -1.56 16.02 -1.39
CA GLU A 52 -1.01 17.24 -1.98
C GLU A 52 0.53 17.20 -2.02
N LEU A 53 1.16 16.79 -0.92
CA LEU A 53 2.61 16.61 -0.85
C LEU A 53 3.10 15.55 -1.85
N MET A 54 2.41 14.41 -1.95
CA MET A 54 2.72 13.38 -2.95
C MET A 54 2.67 13.94 -4.37
N GLY A 55 1.66 14.75 -4.69
CA GLY A 55 1.53 15.41 -5.99
C GLY A 55 2.66 16.38 -6.28
N THR A 56 2.96 17.26 -5.32
CA THR A 56 4.07 18.23 -5.46
C THR A 56 5.43 17.55 -5.61
N MET A 57 5.68 16.49 -4.83
CA MET A 57 6.91 15.71 -4.98
C MET A 57 6.98 15.00 -6.34
N ALA A 58 5.83 14.53 -6.84
CA ALA A 58 5.77 13.84 -8.13
C ALA A 58 6.20 14.71 -9.30
N GLU A 59 5.98 16.05 -9.25
CA GLU A 59 6.47 17.00 -10.25
C GLU A 59 8.00 16.94 -10.43
N GLU A 60 8.72 16.64 -9.34
CA GLU A 60 10.18 16.62 -9.34
C GLU A 60 10.75 15.21 -9.57
N ILE A 61 10.15 14.17 -8.94
CA ILE A 61 10.72 12.83 -8.95
C ILE A 61 10.18 11.94 -10.07
N GLY A 62 9.04 12.26 -10.68
CA GLY A 62 8.43 11.52 -11.78
C GLY A 62 8.16 10.05 -11.44
N PRO A 63 7.27 9.72 -10.47
CA PRO A 63 7.00 8.32 -10.15
C PRO A 63 6.26 7.63 -11.30
N GLU A 64 6.66 6.41 -11.61
CA GLU A 64 6.06 5.61 -12.70
C GLU A 64 4.67 5.09 -12.32
N PHE A 65 4.47 4.75 -11.04
CA PHE A 65 3.22 4.20 -10.51
C PHE A 65 3.16 4.30 -8.98
N VAL A 66 2.01 3.90 -8.43
CA VAL A 66 1.81 3.77 -6.97
C VAL A 66 1.52 2.31 -6.62
N VAL A 67 2.23 1.75 -5.66
CA VAL A 67 1.87 0.50 -4.97
C VAL A 67 1.00 0.86 -3.77
N ALA A 68 -0.29 0.54 -3.84
CA ALA A 68 -1.23 0.82 -2.76
C ALA A 68 -1.47 -0.45 -1.92
N THR A 69 -0.91 -0.50 -0.71
CA THR A 69 -0.85 -1.72 0.10
C THR A 69 -2.07 -1.94 0.99
N GLY A 70 -3.26 -1.61 0.49
CA GLY A 70 -4.54 -1.94 1.13
C GLY A 70 -5.10 -0.87 2.06
N ASP A 71 -6.29 -1.14 2.58
CA ASP A 71 -7.08 -0.24 3.40
C ASP A 71 -7.31 1.14 2.73
N ILE A 72 -7.72 1.08 1.46
CA ILE A 72 -8.05 2.26 0.67
C ILE A 72 -9.38 2.88 1.11
N HIS A 73 -10.24 2.09 1.76
CA HIS A 73 -11.58 2.49 2.16
C HIS A 73 -11.89 2.14 3.62
N HIS A 74 -11.44 2.96 4.56
CA HIS A 74 -11.88 2.85 5.95
C HIS A 74 -13.34 3.39 6.11
N PHE A 75 -14.19 2.78 6.96
CA PHE A 75 -13.89 1.65 7.84
C PHE A 75 -14.50 0.36 7.30
N GLU A 76 -15.51 0.43 6.45
CA GLU A 76 -16.35 -0.69 6.03
C GLU A 76 -16.13 -1.12 4.59
N GLY A 77 -15.09 -0.63 3.93
CA GLY A 77 -14.88 -0.87 2.51
C GLY A 77 -15.95 -0.22 1.62
N VAL A 78 -15.92 -0.52 0.33
CA VAL A 78 -16.94 -0.04 -0.63
C VAL A 78 -18.02 -1.10 -0.83
N ARG A 79 -19.24 -0.66 -1.20
CA ARG A 79 -20.40 -1.52 -1.46
C ARG A 79 -20.51 -1.89 -2.95
N SER A 80 -20.05 -1.00 -3.82
CA SER A 80 -20.11 -1.17 -5.28
C SER A 80 -19.08 -0.28 -5.97
N VAL A 81 -18.93 -0.43 -7.27
CA VAL A 81 -18.11 0.48 -8.11
C VAL A 81 -18.65 1.92 -8.15
N ASN A 82 -19.90 2.12 -7.77
CA ASN A 82 -20.54 3.45 -7.69
C ASN A 82 -20.61 4.00 -6.26
N ASP A 83 -19.93 3.37 -5.29
CA ASP A 83 -19.92 3.86 -3.92
C ASP A 83 -19.28 5.25 -3.85
N PRO A 84 -19.91 6.25 -3.19
CA PRO A 84 -19.31 7.58 -3.04
C PRO A 84 -17.93 7.59 -2.37
N LEU A 85 -17.58 6.56 -1.61
CA LEU A 85 -16.26 6.42 -0.99
C LEU A 85 -15.11 6.41 -2.01
N TRP A 86 -15.35 5.96 -3.25
CA TRP A 86 -14.36 6.08 -4.32
C TRP A 86 -13.95 7.53 -4.56
N MET A 87 -14.91 8.45 -4.53
CA MET A 87 -14.63 9.87 -4.72
C MET A 87 -13.95 10.48 -3.51
N THR A 88 -14.45 10.19 -2.30
CA THR A 88 -14.02 10.86 -1.06
C THR A 88 -12.75 10.26 -0.44
N ASN A 89 -12.41 9.03 -0.77
CA ASN A 89 -11.18 8.37 -0.30
C ASN A 89 -10.06 8.35 -1.34
N TYR A 90 -10.39 8.39 -2.63
CA TYR A 90 -9.41 8.16 -3.69
C TYR A 90 -9.42 9.24 -4.78
N GLU A 91 -10.47 9.33 -5.61
CA GLU A 91 -10.42 10.14 -6.84
C GLU A 91 -10.21 11.63 -6.58
N LEU A 92 -10.96 12.22 -5.64
CA LEU A 92 -10.88 13.65 -5.30
C LEU A 92 -9.73 13.98 -4.34
N ILE A 93 -9.18 12.98 -3.68
CA ILE A 93 -8.07 13.17 -2.74
C ILE A 93 -6.74 13.18 -3.50
N TYR A 94 -6.47 12.13 -4.26
CA TYR A 94 -5.23 11.98 -5.03
C TYR A 94 -5.41 12.51 -6.46
N SER A 95 -5.92 13.75 -6.56
CA SER A 95 -6.35 14.36 -7.83
C SER A 95 -5.29 15.24 -8.50
N HIS A 96 -4.09 15.30 -7.94
CA HIS A 96 -2.98 16.03 -8.56
C HIS A 96 -2.67 15.43 -9.95
N PRO A 97 -2.38 16.24 -10.98
CA PRO A 97 -2.10 15.75 -12.34
C PRO A 97 -1.02 14.67 -12.39
N GLU A 98 0.06 14.84 -11.63
CA GLU A 98 1.19 13.89 -11.58
C GLU A 98 0.85 12.58 -10.84
N LEU A 99 -0.31 12.49 -10.20
CA LEU A 99 -0.84 11.25 -9.60
C LEU A 99 -1.83 10.52 -10.52
N MET A 100 -2.03 11.01 -11.75
CA MET A 100 -2.84 10.34 -12.79
C MET A 100 -2.09 9.19 -13.48
N ILE A 101 -1.19 8.54 -12.77
CA ILE A 101 -0.41 7.37 -13.13
C ILE A 101 -1.12 6.08 -12.68
N ASP A 102 -0.58 4.92 -13.04
CA ASP A 102 -1.13 3.62 -12.61
C ASP A 102 -1.02 3.43 -11.08
N TRP A 103 -2.11 2.99 -10.47
CA TRP A 103 -2.16 2.56 -9.07
C TRP A 103 -2.39 1.05 -9.03
N PHE A 104 -1.49 0.33 -8.39
CA PHE A 104 -1.52 -1.12 -8.22
C PHE A 104 -1.87 -1.48 -6.77
N PRO A 105 -3.17 -1.70 -6.46
CA PRO A 105 -3.60 -1.96 -5.09
C PRO A 105 -3.52 -3.43 -4.70
N VAL A 106 -3.53 -3.68 -3.39
CA VAL A 106 -3.93 -4.94 -2.78
C VAL A 106 -5.15 -4.72 -1.90
N LEU A 107 -5.84 -5.80 -1.53
CA LEU A 107 -6.92 -5.74 -0.55
C LEU A 107 -6.34 -5.71 0.87
N GLY A 108 -6.86 -4.79 1.69
CA GLY A 108 -6.68 -4.81 3.13
C GLY A 108 -7.87 -5.43 3.86
N ASN A 109 -7.82 -5.49 5.18
CA ASN A 109 -8.92 -6.06 5.96
C ASN A 109 -10.17 -5.17 5.95
N HIS A 110 -10.04 -3.87 5.71
CA HIS A 110 -11.19 -2.97 5.59
C HIS A 110 -11.93 -3.19 4.27
N GLU A 111 -11.27 -3.50 3.16
CA GLU A 111 -11.94 -3.91 1.92
C GLU A 111 -12.76 -5.20 2.11
N TYR A 112 -12.31 -6.11 2.99
CA TYR A 112 -13.01 -7.35 3.30
C TYR A 112 -14.26 -7.18 4.16
N ARG A 113 -14.48 -6.02 4.75
CA ARG A 113 -15.76 -5.67 5.41
C ARG A 113 -16.83 -5.24 4.39
N GLY A 114 -16.40 -4.80 3.22
CA GLY A 114 -17.26 -4.39 2.11
C GLY A 114 -17.37 -5.43 1.00
N ASN A 115 -17.51 -4.94 -0.21
CA ASN A 115 -17.57 -5.76 -1.42
C ASN A 115 -16.19 -5.79 -2.10
N THR A 116 -15.41 -6.82 -1.82
CA THR A 116 -14.07 -6.97 -2.40
C THR A 116 -14.09 -7.10 -3.93
N GLN A 117 -15.17 -7.64 -4.53
CA GLN A 117 -15.28 -7.73 -5.98
C GLN A 117 -15.43 -6.33 -6.60
N ALA A 118 -16.12 -5.42 -5.95
CA ALA A 118 -16.23 -4.04 -6.42
C ALA A 118 -14.87 -3.33 -6.48
N VAL A 119 -13.91 -3.72 -5.62
CA VAL A 119 -12.54 -3.18 -5.66
C VAL A 119 -11.80 -3.63 -6.91
N LEU A 120 -11.98 -4.89 -7.32
CA LEU A 120 -11.42 -5.41 -8.57
C LEU A 120 -12.11 -4.77 -9.79
N ASP A 121 -13.44 -4.74 -9.78
CA ASP A 121 -14.26 -4.24 -10.90
C ASP A 121 -14.03 -2.75 -11.16
N TYR A 122 -13.57 -2.00 -10.17
CA TYR A 122 -13.23 -0.58 -10.31
C TYR A 122 -12.12 -0.34 -11.35
N THR A 123 -11.32 -1.34 -11.67
CA THR A 123 -10.37 -1.31 -12.79
C THR A 123 -11.04 -0.97 -14.14
N SER A 124 -12.32 -1.30 -14.30
CA SER A 124 -13.09 -0.94 -15.50
C SER A 124 -13.65 0.48 -15.47
N ILE A 125 -13.60 1.16 -14.32
CA ILE A 125 -14.16 2.50 -14.09
C ILE A 125 -13.07 3.56 -14.12
N SER A 126 -12.03 3.39 -13.29
CA SER A 126 -10.92 4.35 -13.20
C SER A 126 -9.72 3.84 -14.01
N ARG A 127 -9.28 4.63 -15.00
CA ARG A 127 -8.18 4.24 -15.87
C ARG A 127 -6.83 4.11 -15.14
N ARG A 128 -6.71 4.71 -13.95
CA ARG A 128 -5.48 4.65 -13.12
C ARG A 128 -5.51 3.53 -12.09
N TRP A 129 -6.67 2.89 -11.87
CA TRP A 129 -6.82 1.78 -10.94
C TRP A 129 -6.58 0.45 -11.66
N THR A 130 -5.49 -0.23 -11.34
CA THR A 130 -5.08 -1.48 -12.03
C THR A 130 -5.02 -2.64 -11.05
N MET A 131 -6.14 -3.36 -10.92
CA MET A 131 -6.27 -4.55 -10.07
C MET A 131 -6.92 -5.70 -10.84
N PRO A 132 -6.16 -6.41 -11.67
CA PRO A 132 -6.73 -7.43 -12.58
C PRO A 132 -7.24 -8.69 -11.85
N ALA A 133 -6.77 -8.93 -10.63
CA ALA A 133 -7.16 -10.06 -9.79
C ALA A 133 -6.86 -9.74 -8.32
N ARG A 134 -7.30 -10.59 -7.38
CA ARG A 134 -6.99 -10.47 -5.95
C ARG A 134 -5.49 -10.58 -5.65
N TYR A 135 -4.78 -11.34 -6.47
CA TYR A 135 -3.32 -11.42 -6.46
C TYR A 135 -2.82 -11.52 -7.90
N TYR A 136 -1.77 -10.81 -8.20
CA TYR A 136 -1.25 -10.65 -9.56
C TYR A 136 0.23 -10.27 -9.53
N THR A 137 0.87 -10.27 -10.71
CA THR A 137 2.27 -9.89 -10.83
C THR A 137 2.50 -9.10 -12.11
N LYS A 138 3.47 -8.19 -12.07
CA LYS A 138 3.93 -7.42 -13.23
C LYS A 138 5.44 -7.28 -13.17
N ALA A 139 6.09 -7.37 -14.31
CA ALA A 139 7.50 -7.04 -14.46
C ALA A 139 7.67 -5.64 -15.04
N PHE A 140 8.70 -4.95 -14.61
CA PHE A 140 9.13 -3.64 -15.09
C PHE A 140 10.59 -3.72 -15.52
N GLU A 141 10.99 -2.83 -16.42
CA GLU A 141 12.38 -2.70 -16.85
C GLU A 141 12.74 -1.22 -16.96
N ASP A 142 13.86 -0.84 -16.38
CA ASP A 142 14.46 0.46 -16.57
C ASP A 142 15.97 0.31 -16.82
N LYS A 143 16.42 0.80 -17.98
CA LYS A 143 17.85 0.84 -18.36
C LYS A 143 18.57 -0.50 -18.20
N GLY A 144 17.89 -1.59 -18.48
CA GLY A 144 18.42 -2.96 -18.40
C GLY A 144 18.35 -3.60 -16.99
N THR A 145 17.81 -2.90 -16.00
CA THR A 145 17.47 -3.48 -14.69
C THR A 145 16.01 -3.92 -14.70
N THR A 146 15.77 -5.14 -14.28
CA THR A 146 14.44 -5.74 -14.27
C THR A 146 13.90 -5.90 -12.85
N ILE A 147 12.62 -5.62 -12.67
CA ILE A 147 11.94 -5.65 -11.38
C ILE A 147 10.65 -6.43 -11.54
N ARG A 148 10.46 -7.47 -10.72
CA ARG A 148 9.17 -8.14 -10.59
C ARG A 148 8.50 -7.70 -9.30
N ILE A 149 7.26 -7.23 -9.41
CA ILE A 149 6.42 -7.01 -8.22
C ILE A 149 5.30 -8.05 -8.23
N VAL A 150 5.05 -8.64 -7.07
CA VAL A 150 4.01 -9.66 -6.84
C VAL A 150 3.07 -9.10 -5.77
N TRP A 151 1.86 -8.73 -6.18
CA TRP A 151 0.81 -8.26 -5.27
C TRP A 151 0.00 -9.44 -4.76
N ILE A 152 -0.19 -9.54 -3.45
CA ILE A 152 -0.83 -10.68 -2.80
C ILE A 152 -1.97 -10.25 -1.88
N ASP A 153 -2.96 -11.11 -1.75
CA ASP A 153 -4.11 -10.93 -0.88
C ASP A 153 -3.86 -11.59 0.47
N THR A 154 -3.56 -10.79 1.50
CA THR A 154 -3.11 -11.30 2.78
C THR A 154 -4.23 -11.56 3.78
N ALA A 155 -5.39 -10.92 3.70
CA ALA A 155 -6.48 -11.14 4.65
C ALA A 155 -6.92 -12.63 4.73
N PRO A 156 -7.06 -13.38 3.61
CA PRO A 156 -7.35 -14.81 3.68
C PRO A 156 -6.24 -15.68 4.29
N MET A 157 -5.05 -15.13 4.49
CA MET A 157 -3.94 -15.86 5.11
C MET A 157 -4.05 -15.94 6.63
N MET A 158 -4.99 -15.20 7.26
CA MET A 158 -5.13 -15.14 8.72
C MET A 158 -6.42 -15.76 9.19
N ASP A 159 -6.30 -16.61 10.21
CA ASP A 159 -7.44 -17.32 10.79
C ASP A 159 -8.47 -16.36 11.41
N LYS A 160 -8.02 -15.22 11.93
CA LYS A 160 -8.87 -14.15 12.45
C LYS A 160 -9.95 -13.73 11.45
N TYR A 161 -9.57 -13.45 10.20
CA TYR A 161 -10.51 -13.00 9.17
C TYR A 161 -11.30 -14.15 8.56
N ARG A 162 -10.69 -15.32 8.42
CA ARG A 162 -11.36 -16.50 7.86
C ARG A 162 -12.46 -17.04 8.78
N ASN A 163 -12.29 -16.91 10.10
CA ASN A 163 -13.23 -17.43 11.08
C ASN A 163 -14.35 -16.46 11.46
N ASP A 164 -14.27 -15.21 11.01
CA ASP A 164 -15.30 -14.18 11.22
C ASP A 164 -16.01 -13.82 9.91
N SER A 165 -16.87 -14.72 9.46
CA SER A 165 -17.65 -14.52 8.22
C SER A 165 -18.73 -13.45 8.34
N ALA A 166 -19.07 -13.02 9.57
CA ALA A 166 -20.04 -11.93 9.77
C ALA A 166 -19.42 -10.58 9.42
N THR A 167 -18.17 -10.35 9.83
CA THR A 167 -17.44 -9.10 9.55
C THR A 167 -16.68 -9.16 8.21
N TYR A 168 -16.17 -10.35 7.84
CA TYR A 168 -15.31 -10.55 6.66
C TYR A 168 -15.88 -11.64 5.73
N PRO A 169 -17.05 -11.42 5.11
CA PRO A 169 -17.82 -12.48 4.45
C PRO A 169 -17.11 -13.17 3.29
N ASP A 170 -16.09 -12.53 2.70
CA ASP A 170 -15.34 -13.08 1.56
C ASP A 170 -14.03 -13.76 1.96
N ALA A 171 -13.51 -13.55 3.16
CA ALA A 171 -12.19 -14.07 3.55
C ALA A 171 -12.17 -15.61 3.62
N CYS A 172 -13.22 -16.23 4.17
CA CYS A 172 -13.35 -17.69 4.26
C CYS A 172 -13.60 -18.36 2.89
N LYS A 173 -14.08 -17.60 1.90
CA LYS A 173 -14.38 -18.12 0.55
C LYS A 173 -13.14 -18.24 -0.33
N GLN A 174 -12.02 -17.62 0.07
CA GLN A 174 -10.81 -17.65 -0.72
C GLN A 174 -10.04 -18.95 -0.52
N ASP A 175 -9.52 -19.49 -1.64
CA ASP A 175 -8.66 -20.68 -1.61
C ASP A 175 -7.22 -20.28 -1.28
N LEU A 176 -6.88 -20.36 0.01
CA LEU A 176 -5.56 -20.04 0.51
C LEU A 176 -4.46 -20.89 -0.15
N GLN A 177 -4.69 -22.20 -0.31
CA GLN A 177 -3.67 -23.10 -0.84
C GLN A 177 -3.39 -22.80 -2.32
N LYS A 178 -4.43 -22.45 -3.07
CA LYS A 178 -4.29 -22.02 -4.46
C LYS A 178 -3.43 -20.76 -4.55
N GLN A 179 -3.65 -19.77 -3.68
CA GLN A 179 -2.84 -18.55 -3.67
C GLN A 179 -1.39 -18.83 -3.27
N LEU A 180 -1.14 -19.59 -2.19
CA LEU A 180 0.22 -19.94 -1.77
C LEU A 180 0.99 -20.71 -2.85
N SER A 181 0.33 -21.65 -3.52
CA SER A 181 0.91 -22.40 -4.66
C SER A 181 1.21 -21.47 -5.84
N TRP A 182 0.34 -20.50 -6.12
CA TRP A 182 0.56 -19.51 -7.16
C TRP A 182 1.77 -18.60 -6.83
N ILE A 183 1.88 -18.12 -5.58
CA ILE A 183 3.04 -17.32 -5.13
C ILE A 183 4.33 -18.13 -5.34
N ASP A 184 4.38 -19.38 -4.86
CA ASP A 184 5.55 -20.25 -5.02
C ASP A 184 5.91 -20.46 -6.49
N SER A 185 4.93 -20.65 -7.36
CA SER A 185 5.12 -20.81 -8.80
C SER A 185 5.67 -19.55 -9.49
N VAL A 186 5.09 -18.37 -9.18
CA VAL A 186 5.55 -17.08 -9.72
C VAL A 186 6.99 -16.82 -9.31
N LEU A 187 7.30 -16.98 -8.02
CA LEU A 187 8.64 -16.77 -7.50
C LEU A 187 9.66 -17.78 -8.03
N THR A 188 9.24 -19.03 -8.29
CA THR A 188 10.10 -20.05 -8.95
C THR A 188 10.48 -19.64 -10.37
N SER A 189 9.55 -19.01 -11.09
CA SER A 189 9.76 -18.62 -12.50
C SER A 189 10.45 -17.25 -12.65
N ALA A 190 10.48 -16.43 -11.59
CA ALA A 190 11.06 -15.10 -11.61
C ALA A 190 12.56 -15.14 -11.92
N LYS A 191 13.02 -14.23 -12.80
CA LYS A 191 14.41 -14.09 -13.23
C LYS A 191 14.89 -12.67 -13.15
N GLU A 192 14.02 -11.78 -12.71
CA GLU A 192 14.29 -10.36 -12.60
C GLU A 192 15.39 -10.09 -11.55
N ASP A 193 16.09 -8.96 -11.72
CA ASP A 193 17.17 -8.55 -10.83
C ASP A 193 16.68 -8.23 -9.41
N TRP A 194 15.44 -7.72 -9.32
CA TRP A 194 14.76 -7.42 -8.06
C TRP A 194 13.40 -8.11 -8.02
N ILE A 195 13.12 -8.77 -6.90
CA ILE A 195 11.84 -9.43 -6.62
C ILE A 195 11.23 -8.80 -5.38
N ILE A 196 10.11 -8.09 -5.58
CA ILE A 196 9.38 -7.39 -4.51
C ILE A 196 8.01 -8.06 -4.36
N VAL A 197 7.60 -8.31 -3.12
CA VAL A 197 6.25 -8.77 -2.81
C VAL A 197 5.52 -7.68 -2.03
N ALA A 198 4.30 -7.36 -2.43
CA ALA A 198 3.46 -6.35 -1.79
C ALA A 198 2.18 -7.00 -1.25
N GLY A 199 1.91 -6.82 0.03
CA GLY A 199 0.70 -7.26 0.71
C GLY A 199 0.21 -6.19 1.68
N HIS A 200 -0.88 -6.46 2.41
CA HIS A 200 -1.37 -5.50 3.37
C HIS A 200 -0.79 -5.73 4.77
N HIS A 201 -0.83 -6.96 5.26
CA HIS A 201 -0.45 -7.27 6.64
C HIS A 201 1.05 -7.53 6.79
N PRO A 202 1.70 -7.05 7.88
CA PRO A 202 3.12 -7.27 8.12
C PRO A 202 3.41 -8.73 8.52
N ILE A 203 4.61 -9.20 8.16
CA ILE A 203 5.16 -10.47 8.66
C ILE A 203 5.88 -10.21 10.00
N TYR A 204 6.61 -9.13 10.07
CA TYR A 204 7.34 -8.68 11.25
C TYR A 204 7.03 -7.21 11.51
N ALA A 205 6.63 -6.90 12.72
CA ALA A 205 6.42 -5.52 13.18
C ALA A 205 6.49 -5.47 14.70
N GLU A 206 7.00 -4.37 15.23
CA GLU A 206 6.84 -4.01 16.64
C GLU A 206 5.59 -3.13 16.77
N THR A 207 4.57 -3.65 17.41
CA THR A 207 3.27 -2.98 17.55
C THR A 207 2.54 -3.51 18.78
N SER A 208 1.62 -2.71 19.33
CA SER A 208 0.73 -3.12 20.42
C SER A 208 -0.44 -4.00 19.98
N LYS A 209 -0.61 -4.24 18.67
CA LYS A 209 -1.66 -5.13 18.15
C LYS A 209 -1.36 -6.59 18.51
N ASP A 210 -2.40 -7.40 18.55
CA ASP A 210 -2.32 -8.84 18.78
C ASP A 210 -1.37 -9.53 17.79
N ASP A 211 -0.60 -10.51 18.27
CA ASP A 211 0.40 -11.21 17.48
C ASP A 211 -0.17 -12.23 16.49
N SER A 212 -1.43 -12.62 16.64
CA SER A 212 -2.03 -13.73 15.87
C SER A 212 -1.90 -13.54 14.34
N GLU A 213 -2.09 -12.33 13.86
CA GLU A 213 -1.96 -12.00 12.43
C GLU A 213 -0.53 -12.22 11.94
N ARG A 214 0.46 -11.71 12.69
CA ARG A 214 1.88 -11.87 12.35
C ARG A 214 2.32 -13.34 12.42
N LEU A 215 1.86 -14.08 13.41
CA LEU A 215 2.15 -15.52 13.54
C LEU A 215 1.58 -16.32 12.37
N ASP A 216 0.40 -15.99 11.90
CA ASP A 216 -0.19 -16.60 10.71
C ASP A 216 0.62 -16.26 9.44
N MET A 217 1.03 -15.01 9.27
CA MET A 217 1.88 -14.58 8.16
C MET A 217 3.26 -15.25 8.19
N GLN A 218 3.90 -15.31 9.37
CA GLN A 218 5.18 -16.00 9.58
C GLN A 218 5.08 -17.50 9.28
N LYS A 219 3.96 -18.12 9.61
CA LYS A 219 3.74 -19.55 9.36
C LYS A 219 3.49 -19.87 7.90
N ARG A 220 2.74 -19.00 7.19
CA ARG A 220 2.18 -19.31 5.86
C ARG A 220 2.97 -18.69 4.71
N LEU A 221 3.41 -17.44 4.87
CA LEU A 221 4.05 -16.67 3.80
C LEU A 221 5.57 -16.62 3.93
N ASP A 222 6.10 -16.33 5.12
CA ASP A 222 7.55 -16.11 5.32
C ASP A 222 8.43 -17.27 4.80
N PRO A 223 8.07 -18.57 4.99
CA PRO A 223 8.87 -19.67 4.45
C PRO A 223 8.99 -19.64 2.92
N ILE A 224 7.94 -19.19 2.23
CA ILE A 224 7.93 -19.09 0.76
C ILE A 224 8.85 -17.94 0.33
N LEU A 225 8.71 -16.76 0.95
CA LEU A 225 9.54 -15.60 0.60
C LEU A 225 11.03 -15.88 0.83
N ARG A 226 11.38 -16.50 1.95
CA ARG A 226 12.78 -16.89 2.27
C ARG A 226 13.33 -17.94 1.32
N LYS A 227 12.52 -18.96 0.97
CA LYS A 227 12.91 -20.00 -0.01
C LYS A 227 13.36 -19.38 -1.34
N HIS A 228 12.62 -18.35 -1.79
CA HIS A 228 12.89 -17.70 -3.06
C HIS A 228 13.78 -16.45 -2.96
N LYS A 229 14.28 -16.13 -1.76
CA LYS A 229 15.16 -14.98 -1.51
C LYS A 229 14.57 -13.68 -2.05
N VAL A 230 13.28 -13.45 -1.75
CA VAL A 230 12.60 -12.20 -2.09
C VAL A 230 13.37 -11.03 -1.49
N ASP A 231 13.66 -10.01 -2.30
CA ASP A 231 14.50 -8.88 -1.89
C ASP A 231 13.79 -7.95 -0.92
N MET A 232 12.47 -7.76 -1.11
CA MET A 232 11.67 -6.85 -0.28
C MET A 232 10.23 -7.33 -0.13
N TYR A 233 9.69 -7.20 1.08
CA TYR A 233 8.27 -7.30 1.36
C TYR A 233 7.72 -5.94 1.82
N ILE A 234 6.71 -5.42 1.11
CA ILE A 234 6.09 -4.11 1.37
C ILE A 234 4.69 -4.34 1.95
N CYS A 235 4.35 -3.63 3.02
CA CYS A 235 3.05 -3.77 3.68
C CYS A 235 2.58 -2.47 4.35
N GLY A 236 1.36 -2.49 4.89
CA GLY A 236 0.73 -1.44 5.70
C GLY A 236 0.23 -1.98 7.04
N HIS A 237 -1.00 -1.61 7.43
CA HIS A 237 -1.79 -2.19 8.52
C HIS A 237 -1.33 -1.81 9.95
N ILE A 238 -0.25 -1.14 10.19
CA ILE A 238 0.27 -0.79 11.53
C ILE A 238 0.09 0.66 11.89
#